data_681144e6db153eef18bbe11ee050bbfd
#
_entry.id   681144e6db153eef18bbe11ee050bbfd
#
_cell.length_a   1.000
_cell.length_b   1.000
_cell.length_c   1.000
_cell.angle_alpha   90.00
_cell.angle_beta   90.00
_cell.angle_gamma   90.00
#
_symmetry.space_group_name_H-M   'P 1'
#
loop_
_entity.id
_entity.type
_entity.pdbx_description
1 polymer ?
#
loop_
_entity_poly.entity_id
_entity_poly.type
_entity_poly.pdbx_seq_one_letter_code
_entity_poly.pdbx_strand_id
1 'polypeptide(L)'
;MSIEEKQNFPTYQNSDSIEYPQNEKEVSQFIKKFYKSNTPIELIGSGSKKKIGKPLQCSKTLSLTRLNGIIEYLPEELYIKVKACTSIKQIEEELKKNKQQLAFEPIDFGYLFKEKSDCGTAAGQ
;
A
#
# COMPACT_ATOMS: atom_id res chain seq x y z
N MET A 1 1.17 17.70 -39.20
CA MET A 1 2.41 17.23 -38.59
C MET A 1 2.12 16.99 -37.11
N SER A 2 1.85 15.77 -36.76
CA SER A 2 1.70 15.36 -35.37
C SER A 2 3.08 14.96 -34.85
N ILE A 3 3.64 15.76 -33.96
CA ILE A 3 4.81 15.38 -33.19
C ILE A 3 4.25 14.51 -32.04
N GLU A 4 4.18 13.20 -32.25
CA GLU A 4 4.09 12.26 -31.15
C GLU A 4 5.43 12.27 -30.42
N GLU A 5 5.57 13.14 -29.45
CA GLU A 5 6.55 12.94 -28.40
C GLU A 5 6.12 11.68 -27.62
N LYS A 6 6.66 10.54 -28.05
CA LYS A 6 6.71 9.36 -27.20
C LYS A 6 7.57 9.73 -26.01
N GLN A 7 6.95 10.21 -24.95
CA GLN A 7 7.57 10.28 -23.65
C GLN A 7 7.91 8.85 -23.24
N ASN A 8 9.14 8.43 -23.52
CA ASN A 8 9.75 7.25 -22.95
C ASN A 8 9.91 7.51 -21.46
N PHE A 9 8.86 7.18 -20.69
CA PHE A 9 9.00 7.07 -19.24
C PHE A 9 9.92 5.90 -18.97
N PRO A 10 11.02 6.08 -18.23
CA PRO A 10 11.85 4.97 -17.84
C PRO A 10 10.99 4.00 -17.03
N THR A 11 10.78 2.81 -17.57
CA THR A 11 10.19 1.70 -16.84
C THR A 11 11.20 1.29 -15.77
N TYR A 12 11.02 1.78 -14.55
CA TYR A 12 11.77 1.29 -13.40
C TYR A 12 11.30 -0.12 -13.05
N GLN A 13 11.91 -1.11 -13.69
CA GLN A 13 11.92 -2.47 -13.22
C GLN A 13 13.17 -2.66 -12.37
N ASN A 14 13.13 -2.27 -11.12
CA ASN A 14 14.13 -2.69 -10.15
C ASN A 14 13.48 -3.70 -9.20
N SER A 15 13.36 -4.94 -9.67
CA SER A 15 12.98 -6.08 -8.85
C SER A 15 14.02 -6.42 -7.76
N ASP A 16 15.24 -5.90 -7.87
CA ASP A 16 16.37 -6.29 -7.02
C ASP A 16 16.54 -5.47 -5.74
N SER A 17 15.62 -4.54 -5.45
CA SER A 17 15.78 -3.63 -4.32
C SER A 17 14.54 -3.43 -3.47
N ILE A 18 13.70 -4.45 -3.35
CA ILE A 18 12.49 -4.39 -2.51
C ILE A 18 12.79 -5.04 -1.17
N GLU A 19 12.59 -4.30 -0.08
CA GLU A 19 12.68 -4.79 1.29
C GLU A 19 11.28 -5.02 1.86
N TYR A 20 11.14 -6.08 2.65
CA TYR A 20 9.86 -6.52 3.22
C TYR A 20 9.93 -6.60 4.75
N PRO A 21 9.81 -5.49 5.48
CA PRO A 21 9.81 -5.53 6.94
C PRO A 21 8.63 -6.33 7.49
N GLN A 22 8.90 -7.08 8.56
CA GLN A 22 7.93 -7.96 9.21
C GLN A 22 7.09 -7.23 10.28
N ASN A 23 7.62 -6.13 10.82
CA ASN A 23 7.05 -5.39 11.93
C ASN A 23 7.50 -3.92 11.91
N GLU A 24 6.89 -3.10 12.76
CA GLU A 24 7.17 -1.66 12.85
C GLU A 24 8.63 -1.36 13.24
N LYS A 25 9.25 -2.22 14.06
CA LYS A 25 10.65 -2.06 14.46
C LYS A 25 11.59 -2.19 13.26
N GLU A 26 11.35 -3.17 12.40
CA GLU A 26 12.11 -3.34 11.16
C GLU A 26 11.89 -2.19 10.19
N VAL A 27 10.65 -1.69 10.05
CA VAL A 27 10.38 -0.48 9.26
C VAL A 27 11.23 0.68 9.75
N SER A 28 11.24 0.92 11.06
CA SER A 28 12.06 1.99 11.66
C SER A 28 13.56 1.81 11.38
N GLN A 29 14.06 0.58 11.43
CA GLN A 29 15.46 0.28 11.15
C GLN A 29 15.81 0.55 9.68
N PHE A 30 14.97 0.12 8.73
CA PHE A 30 15.17 0.40 7.31
C PHE A 30 15.14 1.89 7.01
N ILE A 31 14.17 2.63 7.56
CA ILE A 31 14.07 4.07 7.36
C ILE A 31 15.31 4.78 7.90
N LYS A 32 15.78 4.42 9.10
CA LYS A 32 17.02 4.99 9.68
C LYS A 32 18.24 4.69 8.81
N LYS A 33 18.36 3.46 8.29
CA LYS A 33 19.45 3.06 7.40
C LYS A 33 19.46 3.90 6.12
N PHE A 34 18.31 4.02 5.44
CA PHE A 34 18.20 4.78 4.20
C PHE A 34 18.35 6.28 4.41
N TYR A 35 17.86 6.81 5.52
CA TYR A 35 18.07 8.20 5.89
C TYR A 35 19.57 8.51 6.07
N LYS A 36 20.32 7.67 6.80
CA LYS A 36 21.77 7.84 6.99
C LYS A 36 22.57 7.77 5.69
N SER A 37 22.12 6.97 4.73
CA SER A 37 22.79 6.83 3.44
C SER A 37 22.27 7.81 2.38
N ASN A 38 21.39 8.76 2.74
CA ASN A 38 20.72 9.67 1.80
C ASN A 38 20.11 8.96 0.60
N THR A 39 19.55 7.76 0.84
CA THR A 39 18.95 6.92 -0.21
C THR A 39 17.46 7.20 -0.29
N PRO A 40 16.94 7.74 -1.41
CA PRO A 40 15.51 7.92 -1.59
C PRO A 40 14.82 6.57 -1.70
N ILE A 41 13.69 6.43 -1.02
CA ILE A 41 12.89 5.21 -0.97
C ILE A 41 11.45 5.46 -1.41
N GLU A 42 10.85 4.46 -2.05
CA GLU A 42 9.43 4.38 -2.29
C GLU A 42 8.78 3.49 -1.23
N LEU A 43 7.67 3.94 -0.65
CA LEU A 43 6.83 3.11 0.23
C LEU A 43 5.64 2.58 -0.56
N ILE A 44 5.43 1.27 -0.51
CA ILE A 44 4.28 0.64 -1.15
C ILE A 44 3.52 -0.30 -0.21
N GLY A 45 2.20 -0.35 -0.41
CA GLY A 45 1.36 -1.43 0.09
C GLY A 45 1.18 -2.48 -1.01
N SER A 46 -0.05 -2.70 -1.46
CA SER A 46 -0.35 -3.59 -2.61
C SER A 46 0.10 -3.04 -3.97
N GLY A 47 0.47 -1.76 -4.03
CA GLY A 47 0.93 -1.11 -5.26
C GLY A 47 -0.18 -0.67 -6.21
N SER A 48 -1.45 -0.74 -5.81
CA SER A 48 -2.60 -0.40 -6.67
C SER A 48 -2.63 1.06 -7.16
N LYS A 49 -1.93 1.96 -6.46
CA LYS A 49 -1.86 3.40 -6.77
C LYS A 49 -0.59 3.82 -7.51
N LYS A 50 0.28 2.89 -7.90
CA LYS A 50 1.57 3.21 -8.55
C LYS A 50 1.43 4.00 -9.85
N LYS A 51 0.32 3.84 -10.55
CA LYS A 51 0.05 4.52 -11.82
C LYS A 51 -0.51 5.94 -11.64
N ILE A 52 -0.73 6.38 -10.40
CA ILE A 52 -1.24 7.72 -10.09
C ILE A 52 -0.06 8.66 -9.88
N GLY A 53 -0.09 9.79 -10.58
CA GLY A 53 0.93 10.83 -10.45
C GLY A 53 2.17 10.57 -11.32
N LYS A 54 3.24 11.29 -11.00
CA LYS A 54 4.51 11.18 -11.73
C LYS A 54 5.30 9.98 -11.23
N PRO A 55 6.06 9.29 -12.11
CA PRO A 55 6.97 8.22 -11.71
C PRO A 55 7.98 8.72 -10.68
N LEU A 56 8.20 7.94 -9.63
CA LEU A 56 9.20 8.22 -8.61
C LEU A 56 10.58 7.70 -9.04
N GLN A 57 11.60 8.50 -8.81
CA GLN A 57 13.00 8.10 -9.01
C GLN A 57 13.58 7.67 -7.65
N CYS A 58 13.33 6.41 -7.30
CA CYS A 58 13.81 5.83 -6.04
C CYS A 58 14.68 4.62 -6.33
N SER A 59 15.79 4.49 -5.59
CA SER A 59 16.71 3.37 -5.72
C SER A 59 16.29 2.16 -4.89
N LYS A 60 15.39 2.34 -3.92
CA LYS A 60 14.90 1.32 -3.02
C LYS A 60 13.39 1.41 -2.83
N THR A 61 12.75 0.25 -2.70
CA THR A 61 11.34 0.14 -2.39
C THR A 61 11.16 -0.58 -1.06
N LEU A 62 10.37 -0.03 -0.16
CA LEU A 62 9.98 -0.65 1.09
C LEU A 62 8.51 -1.08 0.98
N SER A 63 8.29 -2.39 0.90
CA SER A 63 6.95 -2.96 0.81
C SER A 63 6.42 -3.30 2.20
N LEU A 64 5.30 -2.70 2.57
CA LEU A 64 4.65 -2.91 3.86
C LEU A 64 3.64 -4.07 3.85
N THR A 65 3.61 -4.88 2.79
CA THR A 65 2.62 -5.95 2.62
C THR A 65 2.61 -7.00 3.72
N ARG A 66 3.72 -7.16 4.44
CA ARG A 66 3.80 -8.07 5.59
C ARG A 66 3.22 -7.49 6.88
N LEU A 67 2.95 -6.19 6.91
CA LEU A 67 2.24 -5.53 8.01
C LEU A 67 0.73 -5.64 7.80
N ASN A 68 0.17 -6.83 7.90
CA ASN A 68 -1.25 -7.08 7.74
C ASN A 68 -1.82 -7.82 8.96
N GLY A 69 -3.12 -7.74 9.12
CA GLY A 69 -3.88 -8.39 10.18
C GLY A 69 -4.62 -7.41 11.09
N ILE A 70 -5.69 -7.92 11.69
CA ILE A 70 -6.49 -7.21 12.69
C ILE A 70 -5.80 -7.38 14.04
N ILE A 71 -5.54 -6.26 14.72
CA ILE A 71 -4.90 -6.24 16.03
C ILE A 71 -5.95 -6.36 17.12
N GLU A 72 -7.03 -5.59 17.00
CA GLU A 72 -8.10 -5.51 17.98
C GLU A 72 -9.41 -5.13 17.29
N TYR A 73 -10.51 -5.70 17.75
CA TYR A 73 -11.83 -5.33 17.27
C TYR A 73 -12.83 -5.35 18.43
N LEU A 74 -13.45 -4.22 18.66
CA LEU A 74 -14.46 -4.00 19.71
C LEU A 74 -15.77 -3.56 19.03
N PRO A 75 -16.62 -4.51 18.62
CA PRO A 75 -17.85 -4.21 17.89
C PRO A 75 -18.80 -3.27 18.64
N GLU A 76 -18.89 -3.40 19.94
CA GLU A 76 -19.76 -2.58 20.80
C GLU A 76 -19.33 -1.12 20.85
N GLU A 77 -18.03 -0.87 20.67
CA GLU A 77 -17.45 0.47 20.64
C GLU A 77 -17.28 1.02 19.22
N LEU A 78 -17.69 0.26 18.20
CA LEU A 78 -17.52 0.61 16.78
C LEU A 78 -16.05 0.89 16.42
N TYR A 79 -15.14 0.13 17.00
CA TYR A 79 -13.70 0.33 16.91
C TYR A 79 -13.01 -0.91 16.37
N ILE A 80 -12.15 -0.69 15.38
CA ILE A 80 -11.25 -1.71 14.83
C ILE A 80 -9.84 -1.16 14.65
N LYS A 81 -8.84 -1.89 15.12
CA LYS A 81 -7.42 -1.57 14.95
C LYS A 81 -6.77 -2.62 14.07
N VAL A 82 -6.16 -2.16 12.99
CA VAL A 82 -5.55 -3.04 11.99
C VAL A 82 -4.14 -2.58 11.66
N LYS A 83 -3.31 -3.47 11.13
CA LYS A 83 -2.01 -3.11 10.56
C LYS A 83 -2.18 -2.42 9.21
N ALA A 84 -1.19 -1.62 8.81
CA ALA A 84 -1.26 -0.73 7.66
C ALA A 84 -1.68 -1.38 6.34
N CYS A 85 -1.21 -2.58 6.05
CA CYS A 85 -1.51 -3.30 4.82
C CYS A 85 -2.58 -4.38 4.96
N THR A 86 -3.40 -4.32 6.00
CA THR A 86 -4.60 -5.15 6.10
C THR A 86 -5.54 -4.81 4.95
N SER A 87 -5.99 -5.80 4.20
CA SER A 87 -6.88 -5.56 3.06
C SER A 87 -8.25 -5.06 3.54
N ILE A 88 -8.84 -4.14 2.78
CA ILE A 88 -10.20 -3.65 3.06
C ILE A 88 -11.19 -4.80 3.06
N LYS A 89 -11.04 -5.74 2.12
CA LYS A 89 -11.85 -6.95 2.06
C LYS A 89 -11.84 -7.74 3.37
N GLN A 90 -10.65 -7.96 3.95
CA GLN A 90 -10.52 -8.66 5.25
C GLN A 90 -11.22 -7.91 6.38
N ILE A 91 -11.13 -6.57 6.38
CA ILE A 91 -11.83 -5.73 7.37
C ILE A 91 -13.34 -5.87 7.19
N GLU A 92 -13.86 -5.76 5.98
CA GLU A 92 -15.29 -5.88 5.69
C GLU A 92 -15.85 -7.26 6.04
N GLU A 93 -15.09 -8.32 5.76
CA GLU A 93 -15.47 -9.69 6.14
C GLU A 93 -15.59 -9.84 7.67
N GLU A 94 -14.69 -9.23 8.42
CA GLU A 94 -14.75 -9.24 9.90
C GLU A 94 -15.93 -8.42 10.42
N LEU A 95 -16.16 -7.24 9.88
CA LEU A 95 -17.30 -6.38 10.26
C LEU A 95 -18.64 -7.05 9.97
N LYS A 96 -18.78 -7.76 8.86
CA LYS A 96 -20.01 -8.49 8.48
C LYS A 96 -20.42 -9.53 9.51
N LYS A 97 -19.49 -10.18 10.20
CA LYS A 97 -19.78 -11.15 11.26
C LYS A 97 -20.59 -10.53 12.40
N ASN A 98 -20.37 -9.24 12.65
CA ASN A 98 -21.08 -8.46 13.66
C ASN A 98 -22.15 -7.53 13.06
N LYS A 99 -22.59 -7.76 11.82
CA LYS A 99 -23.58 -6.95 11.10
C LYS A 99 -23.21 -5.46 11.03
N GLN A 100 -21.91 -5.18 10.94
CA GLN A 100 -21.34 -3.84 10.81
C GLN A 100 -20.75 -3.61 9.42
N GLN A 101 -20.50 -2.36 9.08
CA GLN A 101 -19.88 -1.95 7.82
C GLN A 101 -19.01 -0.71 8.05
N LEU A 102 -18.09 -0.43 7.12
CA LEU A 102 -17.37 0.83 7.11
C LEU A 102 -18.35 1.99 6.85
N ALA A 103 -18.11 3.13 7.52
CA ALA A 103 -18.93 4.34 7.34
C ALA A 103 -18.61 5.11 6.05
N PHE A 104 -17.68 4.62 5.25
CA PHE A 104 -17.27 5.19 3.96
C PHE A 104 -17.10 4.06 2.93
N GLU A 105 -17.12 4.41 1.64
CA GLU A 105 -16.85 3.47 0.56
C GLU A 105 -15.37 3.55 0.15
N PRO A 106 -14.59 2.49 0.40
CA PRO A 106 -13.20 2.45 -0.05
C PRO A 106 -13.11 2.40 -1.57
N ILE A 107 -12.23 3.20 -2.16
CA ILE A 107 -12.02 3.19 -3.61
C ILE A 107 -11.12 2.00 -3.99
N ASP A 108 -11.59 1.16 -4.91
CA ASP A 108 -10.78 0.10 -5.50
C ASP A 108 -10.06 0.59 -6.76
N PHE A 109 -8.82 1.04 -6.58
CA PHE A 109 -7.98 1.47 -7.70
C PHE A 109 -7.52 0.30 -8.58
N GLY A 110 -7.48 -0.91 -8.06
CA GLY A 110 -7.17 -2.10 -8.85
C GLY A 110 -8.21 -2.31 -9.93
N TYR A 111 -9.48 -2.17 -9.61
CA TYR A 111 -10.58 -2.24 -10.57
C TYR A 111 -10.49 -1.11 -11.62
N LEU A 112 -10.25 0.12 -11.18
CA LEU A 112 -10.16 1.28 -12.08
C LEU A 112 -9.05 1.14 -13.12
N PHE A 113 -7.91 0.57 -12.76
CA PHE A 113 -6.77 0.37 -13.64
C PHE A 113 -6.74 -1.00 -14.32
N LYS A 114 -7.84 -1.76 -14.25
CA LYS A 114 -7.95 -3.11 -14.82
C LYS A 114 -6.86 -4.09 -14.32
N GLU A 115 -6.48 -3.91 -13.08
CA GLU A 115 -5.62 -4.82 -12.33
C GLU A 115 -6.47 -5.75 -11.46
N LYS A 116 -5.87 -6.36 -10.44
CA LYS A 116 -6.65 -7.16 -9.49
C LYS A 116 -7.62 -6.28 -8.72
N SER A 117 -8.89 -6.68 -8.67
CA SER A 117 -9.86 -6.10 -7.73
C SER A 117 -9.48 -6.45 -6.29
N ASP A 118 -10.05 -5.73 -5.33
CA ASP A 118 -9.81 -5.93 -3.89
C ASP A 118 -8.36 -5.67 -3.43
N CYS A 119 -7.65 -4.77 -4.10
CA CYS A 119 -6.26 -4.42 -3.76
C CYS A 119 -6.14 -3.35 -2.67
N GLY A 120 -7.24 -2.74 -2.24
CA GLY A 120 -7.22 -1.68 -1.23
C GLY A 120 -6.70 -2.17 0.12
N THR A 121 -5.89 -1.33 0.77
CA THR A 121 -5.37 -1.58 2.12
C THR A 121 -5.77 -0.46 3.07
N ALA A 122 -5.76 -0.72 4.39
CA ALA A 122 -6.18 0.25 5.41
C ALA A 122 -5.45 1.59 5.29
N ALA A 123 -4.12 1.58 5.15
CA ALA A 123 -3.33 2.81 5.02
C ALA A 123 -3.45 3.48 3.64
N GLY A 124 -4.03 2.83 2.67
CA GLY A 124 -4.22 3.34 1.32
C GLY A 124 -5.55 4.07 1.10
N GLN A 125 -6.38 4.19 2.13
CA GLN A 125 -7.73 4.79 2.04
C GLN A 125 -7.81 6.21 2.65
#